data_14fc9318aa865b66460769445d67d82a
#
_entry.id   14fc9318aa865b66460769445d67d82a
#
_cell.length_a   1.000
_cell.length_b   1.000
_cell.length_c   1.000
_cell.angle_alpha   90.00
_cell.angle_beta   90.00
_cell.angle_gamma   90.00
#
_symmetry.space_group_name_H-M   'P 1'
#
loop_
_entity.id
_entity.type
_entity.pdbx_description
1 polymer ?
#
loop_
_entity_poly.entity_id
_entity_poly.type
_entity_poly.pdbx_seq_one_letter_code
_entity_poly.pdbx_strand_id
1 'polypeptide(L)'
;MKNSLIRTINSEMNSYLNNYQLERLNEILEYNLHNYEIIEIKENKKEHRDYMELFLSSKKVEGCSDRTLEYYKTTIENMLSELDKDIKIIETDDLRNYLTEYQKRNNCSKVTIDNVRRILSSYFSWLEDEDYIIKSPIRRIHKIKTSKVVRETYTDETLERLRDGCNELRDLALIDFLTSTGVRVGELVKLDRADINFEERSCIVTGKGSKEREVYFDARTKIHLKQYLAIRNDKNEALFVSKKKPYQR
;
A
#
# COMPACT_ATOMS: atom_id res chain seq x y z
N MET A 1 -22.37 13.41 -35.03
CA MET A 1 -21.94 12.31 -34.14
C MET A 1 -23.07 11.38 -33.78
N LYS A 2 -24.21 11.80 -33.19
CA LYS A 2 -25.38 10.97 -32.87
C LYS A 2 -25.83 10.07 -34.03
N ASN A 3 -26.08 10.67 -35.21
CA ASN A 3 -26.52 9.92 -36.41
C ASN A 3 -25.43 8.96 -36.94
N SER A 4 -24.15 9.28 -36.72
CA SER A 4 -23.04 8.38 -37.03
C SER A 4 -23.03 7.15 -36.15
N LEU A 5 -23.20 7.35 -34.82
CA LEU A 5 -23.28 6.25 -33.85
C LEU A 5 -24.46 5.32 -34.14
N ILE A 6 -25.66 5.86 -34.39
CA ILE A 6 -26.85 5.08 -34.74
C ILE A 6 -26.60 4.25 -36.01
N ARG A 7 -25.98 4.83 -37.05
CA ARG A 7 -25.62 4.12 -38.26
C ARG A 7 -24.62 2.98 -38.01
N THR A 8 -23.61 3.22 -37.17
CA THR A 8 -22.63 2.17 -36.83
C THR A 8 -23.32 1.01 -36.10
N ILE A 9 -24.17 1.29 -35.09
CA ILE A 9 -24.92 0.27 -34.36
C ILE A 9 -25.81 -0.55 -35.34
N ASN A 10 -26.58 0.13 -36.21
CA ASN A 10 -27.43 -0.54 -37.20
C ASN A 10 -26.61 -1.42 -38.19
N SER A 11 -25.42 -0.94 -38.59
CA SER A 11 -24.54 -1.71 -39.49
C SER A 11 -24.01 -2.95 -38.82
N GLU A 12 -23.60 -2.88 -37.58
CA GLU A 12 -23.09 -4.03 -36.81
C GLU A 12 -24.21 -5.02 -36.48
N MET A 13 -25.40 -4.55 -36.20
CA MET A 13 -26.57 -5.38 -35.89
C MET A 13 -27.22 -6.01 -37.13
N ASN A 14 -26.88 -5.59 -38.35
CA ASN A 14 -27.46 -6.04 -39.58
C ASN A 14 -27.25 -7.57 -39.86
N SER A 15 -26.19 -8.15 -39.33
CA SER A 15 -25.90 -9.59 -39.42
C SER A 15 -26.70 -10.45 -38.42
N TYR A 16 -27.32 -9.82 -37.40
CA TYR A 16 -28.02 -10.52 -36.32
C TYR A 16 -29.54 -10.30 -36.31
N LEU A 17 -30.02 -9.23 -36.95
CA LEU A 17 -31.43 -8.80 -36.91
C LEU A 17 -32.03 -8.80 -38.34
N ASN A 18 -33.32 -9.10 -38.41
CA ASN A 18 -34.07 -8.92 -39.65
C ASN A 18 -34.47 -7.46 -39.87
N ASN A 19 -34.94 -7.11 -41.08
CA ASN A 19 -35.26 -5.70 -41.42
C ASN A 19 -36.27 -5.05 -40.46
N TYR A 20 -37.31 -5.78 -40.05
CA TYR A 20 -38.31 -5.25 -39.08
C TYR A 20 -37.68 -4.95 -37.70
N GLN A 21 -36.81 -5.81 -37.24
CA GLN A 21 -36.10 -5.62 -35.97
C GLN A 21 -35.09 -4.47 -36.03
N LEU A 22 -34.43 -4.26 -37.17
CA LEU A 22 -33.55 -3.13 -37.42
C LEU A 22 -34.29 -1.80 -37.46
N GLU A 23 -35.46 -1.75 -38.12
CA GLU A 23 -36.31 -0.56 -38.10
C GLU A 23 -36.74 -0.21 -36.65
N ARG A 24 -37.18 -1.22 -35.90
CA ARG A 24 -37.57 -1.05 -34.50
C ARG A 24 -36.42 -0.64 -33.62
N LEU A 25 -35.23 -1.17 -33.81
CA LEU A 25 -33.98 -0.75 -33.10
C LEU A 25 -33.68 0.72 -33.39
N ASN A 26 -33.77 1.13 -34.65
CA ASN A 26 -33.54 2.52 -35.06
C ASN A 26 -34.48 3.48 -34.38
N GLU A 27 -35.80 3.19 -34.36
CA GLU A 27 -36.80 3.98 -33.65
C GLU A 27 -36.48 4.14 -32.13
N ILE A 28 -36.10 3.02 -31.49
CA ILE A 28 -35.74 2.99 -30.07
C ILE A 28 -34.50 3.84 -29.81
N LEU A 29 -33.49 3.76 -30.66
CA LEU A 29 -32.26 4.54 -30.52
C LEU A 29 -32.51 6.02 -30.72
N GLU A 30 -33.28 6.39 -31.75
CA GLU A 30 -33.63 7.78 -32.02
C GLU A 30 -34.47 8.38 -30.88
N TYR A 31 -35.44 7.65 -30.34
CA TYR A 31 -36.27 8.09 -29.23
C TYR A 31 -35.48 8.29 -27.95
N ASN A 32 -34.70 7.29 -27.54
CA ASN A 32 -33.97 7.33 -26.27
C ASN A 32 -32.77 8.28 -26.30
N LEU A 33 -32.14 8.47 -27.46
CA LEU A 33 -31.03 9.41 -27.61
C LEU A 33 -31.47 10.83 -27.97
N HIS A 34 -32.78 11.10 -28.08
CA HIS A 34 -33.27 12.40 -28.55
C HIS A 34 -32.76 13.58 -27.73
N ASN A 35 -32.74 13.45 -26.40
CA ASN A 35 -32.35 14.49 -25.47
C ASN A 35 -30.88 14.44 -25.05
N TYR A 36 -30.07 13.59 -25.68
CA TYR A 36 -28.66 13.46 -25.34
C TYR A 36 -27.76 14.09 -26.41
N GLU A 37 -26.77 14.83 -25.97
CA GLU A 37 -25.65 15.27 -26.80
C GLU A 37 -24.55 14.24 -26.73
N ILE A 38 -24.21 13.60 -27.87
CA ILE A 38 -23.15 12.60 -27.94
C ILE A 38 -21.86 13.31 -28.33
N ILE A 39 -20.90 13.33 -27.40
CA ILE A 39 -19.58 13.94 -27.58
C ILE A 39 -18.55 12.80 -27.70
N GLU A 40 -17.66 12.90 -28.70
CA GLU A 40 -16.51 12.01 -28.79
C GLU A 40 -15.51 12.38 -27.71
N ILE A 41 -15.34 11.49 -26.74
CA ILE A 41 -14.33 11.68 -25.70
C ILE A 41 -12.96 11.43 -26.35
N LYS A 42 -12.25 12.50 -26.69
CA LYS A 42 -10.84 12.38 -27.08
C LYS A 42 -10.07 11.95 -25.83
N GLU A 43 -9.41 10.80 -25.91
CA GLU A 43 -8.54 10.27 -24.84
C GLU A 43 -7.60 11.37 -24.33
N ASN A 44 -7.86 11.85 -23.14
CA ASN A 44 -7.02 12.82 -22.47
C ASN A 44 -6.19 12.06 -21.42
N LYS A 45 -4.91 11.82 -21.69
CA LYS A 45 -3.93 11.28 -20.71
C LYS A 45 -3.92 12.06 -19.38
N LYS A 46 -4.55 13.24 -19.33
CA LYS A 46 -4.73 14.06 -18.14
C LYS A 46 -5.75 13.48 -17.12
N GLU A 47 -6.83 12.82 -17.60
CA GLU A 47 -7.88 12.31 -16.72
C GLU A 47 -7.39 11.21 -15.75
N HIS A 48 -6.47 10.34 -16.19
CA HIS A 48 -5.93 9.30 -15.30
C HIS A 48 -5.18 9.86 -14.09
N ARG A 49 -4.47 10.95 -14.28
CA ARG A 49 -3.72 11.61 -13.20
C ARG A 49 -4.67 12.24 -12.21
N ASP A 50 -5.75 12.82 -12.69
CA ASP A 50 -6.76 13.48 -11.86
C ASP A 50 -7.50 12.47 -10.97
N TYR A 51 -7.93 11.30 -11.49
CA TYR A 51 -8.58 10.25 -10.67
C TYR A 51 -7.65 9.68 -9.62
N MET A 52 -6.37 9.49 -9.92
CA MET A 52 -5.42 9.00 -8.93
C MET A 52 -5.18 10.02 -7.82
N GLU A 53 -5.06 11.30 -8.15
CA GLU A 53 -4.90 12.36 -7.16
C GLU A 53 -6.14 12.51 -6.26
N LEU A 54 -7.34 12.41 -6.82
CA LEU A 54 -8.59 12.40 -6.08
C LEU A 54 -8.66 11.20 -5.12
N PHE A 55 -8.32 10.00 -5.60
CA PHE A 55 -8.25 8.81 -4.76
C PHE A 55 -7.27 8.96 -3.61
N LEU A 56 -6.04 9.45 -3.87
CA LEU A 56 -5.04 9.66 -2.83
C LEU A 56 -5.50 10.71 -1.80
N SER A 57 -6.15 11.76 -2.26
CA SER A 57 -6.76 12.79 -1.39
C SER A 57 -7.85 12.18 -0.50
N SER A 58 -8.75 11.37 -1.06
CA SER A 58 -9.79 10.65 -0.31
C SER A 58 -9.15 9.75 0.75
N LYS A 59 -8.14 8.95 0.39
CA LYS A 59 -7.43 8.08 1.33
C LYS A 59 -6.67 8.84 2.42
N LYS A 60 -6.21 10.05 2.13
CA LYS A 60 -5.58 10.93 3.12
C LYS A 60 -6.61 11.39 4.16
N VAL A 61 -7.81 11.78 3.73
CA VAL A 61 -8.93 12.15 4.63
C VAL A 61 -9.36 10.95 5.49
N GLU A 62 -9.32 9.73 4.94
CA GLU A 62 -9.57 8.48 5.68
C GLU A 62 -8.47 8.13 6.71
N GLY A 63 -7.40 8.93 6.81
CA GLY A 63 -6.32 8.75 7.80
C GLY A 63 -5.19 7.82 7.36
N CYS A 64 -5.03 7.56 6.06
CA CYS A 64 -3.89 6.83 5.56
C CYS A 64 -2.59 7.61 5.78
N SER A 65 -1.52 6.90 6.21
CA SER A 65 -0.20 7.52 6.37
C SER A 65 0.42 7.91 5.03
N ASP A 66 1.27 8.94 5.01
CA ASP A 66 1.96 9.39 3.80
C ASP A 66 2.74 8.25 3.11
N ARG A 67 3.37 7.35 3.89
CA ARG A 67 4.03 6.16 3.35
C ARG A 67 3.07 5.20 2.65
N THR A 68 1.84 5.06 3.16
CA THR A 68 0.80 4.23 2.53
C THR A 68 0.33 4.87 1.24
N LEU A 69 0.14 6.19 1.24
CA LEU A 69 -0.27 6.96 0.06
C LEU A 69 0.79 6.88 -1.05
N GLU A 70 2.07 7.00 -0.71
CA GLU A 70 3.17 6.86 -1.66
C GLU A 70 3.21 5.45 -2.28
N TYR A 71 2.98 4.41 -1.47
CA TYR A 71 2.91 3.04 -1.97
C TYR A 71 1.70 2.82 -2.89
N TYR A 72 0.55 3.44 -2.57
CA TYR A 72 -0.63 3.43 -3.44
C TYR A 72 -0.32 4.12 -4.76
N LYS A 73 0.21 5.34 -4.70
CA LYS A 73 0.59 6.14 -5.86
C LYS A 73 1.50 5.36 -6.80
N THR A 74 2.65 4.91 -6.31
CA THR A 74 3.63 4.17 -7.12
C THR A 74 3.03 2.90 -7.75
N THR A 75 2.17 2.18 -7.01
CA THR A 75 1.54 0.96 -7.54
C THR A 75 0.56 1.26 -8.66
N ILE A 76 -0.25 2.31 -8.51
CA ILE A 76 -1.24 2.72 -9.51
C ILE A 76 -0.54 3.30 -10.75
N GLU A 77 0.47 4.17 -10.57
CA GLU A 77 1.26 4.73 -11.66
C GLU A 77 1.93 3.64 -12.52
N ASN A 78 2.51 2.64 -11.87
CA ASN A 78 3.13 1.52 -12.57
C ASN A 78 2.10 0.74 -13.41
N MET A 79 0.91 0.50 -12.88
CA MET A 79 -0.15 -0.19 -13.59
C MET A 79 -0.66 0.64 -14.79
N LEU A 80 -0.94 1.93 -14.57
CA LEU A 80 -1.43 2.82 -15.63
C LEU A 80 -0.41 2.98 -16.75
N SER A 81 0.87 3.15 -16.41
CA SER A 81 1.95 3.29 -17.39
C SER A 81 2.19 2.03 -18.21
N GLU A 82 2.00 0.85 -17.63
CA GLU A 82 2.22 -0.42 -18.32
C GLU A 82 1.04 -0.82 -19.21
N LEU A 83 -0.19 -0.56 -18.76
CA LEU A 83 -1.38 -0.86 -19.56
C LEU A 83 -1.59 0.14 -20.69
N ASP A 84 -1.19 1.40 -20.52
CA ASP A 84 -1.37 2.52 -21.47
C ASP A 84 -2.79 2.58 -22.07
N LYS A 85 -3.81 2.28 -21.23
CA LYS A 85 -5.23 2.24 -21.59
C LYS A 85 -6.02 3.27 -20.77
N ASP A 86 -7.11 3.79 -21.32
CA ASP A 86 -8.07 4.57 -20.53
C ASP A 86 -8.63 3.70 -19.38
N ILE A 87 -8.76 4.31 -18.21
CA ILE A 87 -9.19 3.61 -16.98
C ILE A 87 -10.60 3.01 -17.13
N LYS A 88 -11.44 3.62 -17.97
CA LYS A 88 -12.83 3.21 -18.23
C LYS A 88 -12.94 1.94 -19.10
N ILE A 89 -11.87 1.63 -19.85
CA ILE A 89 -11.82 0.47 -20.74
C ILE A 89 -10.88 -0.65 -20.26
N ILE A 90 -10.28 -0.49 -19.07
CA ILE A 90 -9.47 -1.54 -18.46
C ILE A 90 -10.37 -2.71 -18.06
N GLU A 91 -10.06 -3.89 -18.59
CA GLU A 91 -10.79 -5.12 -18.35
C GLU A 91 -10.09 -6.00 -17.30
N THR A 92 -10.84 -7.02 -16.83
CA THR A 92 -10.31 -7.99 -15.85
C THR A 92 -9.08 -8.73 -16.38
N ASP A 93 -9.04 -9.03 -17.67
CA ASP A 93 -7.93 -9.78 -18.28
C ASP A 93 -6.67 -8.93 -18.44
N ASP A 94 -6.81 -7.63 -18.66
CA ASP A 94 -5.68 -6.68 -18.63
C ASP A 94 -4.98 -6.72 -17.27
N LEU A 95 -5.76 -6.67 -16.19
CA LEU A 95 -5.23 -6.71 -14.82
C LEU A 95 -4.64 -8.08 -14.45
N ARG A 96 -5.20 -9.18 -14.95
CA ARG A 96 -4.61 -10.51 -14.76
C ARG A 96 -3.26 -10.63 -15.45
N ASN A 97 -3.17 -10.16 -16.70
CA ASN A 97 -1.93 -10.15 -17.46
C ASN A 97 -0.89 -9.25 -16.78
N TYR A 98 -1.27 -8.04 -16.39
CA TYR A 98 -0.41 -7.13 -15.63
C TYR A 98 0.17 -7.77 -14.37
N LEU A 99 -0.65 -8.37 -13.51
CA LEU A 99 -0.20 -9.02 -12.28
C LEU A 99 0.74 -10.19 -12.55
N THR A 100 0.48 -10.94 -13.62
CA THR A 100 1.30 -12.08 -14.03
C THR A 100 2.68 -11.62 -14.53
N GLU A 101 2.71 -10.63 -15.42
CA GLU A 101 3.96 -10.08 -15.96
C GLU A 101 4.75 -9.30 -14.89
N TYR A 102 4.07 -8.56 -14.02
CA TYR A 102 4.70 -7.91 -12.87
C TYR A 102 5.41 -8.91 -11.98
N GLN A 103 4.78 -10.06 -11.69
CA GLN A 103 5.38 -11.12 -10.89
C GLN A 103 6.64 -11.69 -11.55
N LYS A 104 6.59 -12.00 -12.84
CA LYS A 104 7.71 -12.56 -13.59
C LYS A 104 8.88 -11.58 -13.65
N ARG A 105 8.63 -10.33 -14.07
CA ARG A 105 9.65 -9.31 -14.25
C ARG A 105 10.38 -8.97 -12.95
N ASN A 106 9.64 -8.83 -11.85
CA ASN A 106 10.21 -8.46 -10.56
C ASN A 106 10.63 -9.66 -9.70
N ASN A 107 10.44 -10.88 -10.18
CA ASN A 107 10.67 -12.13 -9.44
C ASN A 107 10.14 -12.07 -8.00
N CYS A 108 8.94 -11.50 -7.82
CA CYS A 108 8.42 -11.20 -6.50
C CYS A 108 7.52 -12.33 -5.96
N SER A 109 7.38 -12.35 -4.63
CA SER A 109 6.59 -13.36 -3.93
C SER A 109 5.09 -13.22 -4.21
N LYS A 110 4.35 -14.33 -4.03
CA LYS A 110 2.87 -14.31 -4.08
C LYS A 110 2.26 -13.33 -3.09
N VAL A 111 2.91 -13.07 -1.95
CA VAL A 111 2.47 -12.07 -0.95
C VAL A 111 2.58 -10.66 -1.53
N THR A 112 3.67 -10.37 -2.24
CA THR A 112 3.88 -9.07 -2.89
C THR A 112 2.81 -8.81 -3.96
N ILE A 113 2.53 -9.81 -4.80
CA ILE A 113 1.47 -9.70 -5.82
C ILE A 113 0.09 -9.53 -5.19
N ASP A 114 -0.23 -10.23 -4.09
CA ASP A 114 -1.50 -10.01 -3.40
C ASP A 114 -1.61 -8.59 -2.82
N ASN A 115 -0.49 -8.01 -2.38
CA ASN A 115 -0.47 -6.61 -1.92
C ASN A 115 -0.75 -5.64 -3.09
N VAL A 116 -0.11 -5.84 -4.25
CA VAL A 116 -0.40 -5.06 -5.47
C VAL A 116 -1.88 -5.19 -5.84
N ARG A 117 -2.40 -6.42 -5.94
CA ARG A 117 -3.82 -6.68 -6.20
C ARG A 117 -4.74 -5.94 -5.22
N ARG A 118 -4.42 -5.93 -3.92
CA ARG A 118 -5.23 -5.24 -2.89
C ARG A 118 -5.26 -3.73 -3.08
N ILE A 119 -4.13 -3.14 -3.47
CA ILE A 119 -4.06 -1.70 -3.76
C ILE A 119 -4.92 -1.38 -4.99
N LEU A 120 -4.76 -2.14 -6.07
CA LEU A 120 -5.57 -1.97 -7.28
C LEU A 120 -7.06 -2.21 -6.98
N SER A 121 -7.38 -3.19 -6.11
CA SER A 121 -8.77 -3.41 -5.67
C SER A 121 -9.33 -2.21 -4.91
N SER A 122 -8.55 -1.57 -4.05
CA SER A 122 -8.97 -0.36 -3.35
C SER A 122 -9.22 0.79 -4.31
N TYR A 123 -8.35 0.95 -5.32
CA TYR A 123 -8.47 2.01 -6.32
C TYR A 123 -9.69 1.83 -7.22
N PHE A 124 -9.84 0.66 -7.83
CA PHE A 124 -10.97 0.39 -8.72
C PHE A 124 -12.31 0.30 -8.01
N SER A 125 -12.35 -0.12 -6.73
CA SER A 125 -13.58 -0.06 -5.94
C SER A 125 -13.96 1.37 -5.63
N TRP A 126 -13.00 2.23 -5.30
CA TRP A 126 -13.26 3.66 -5.11
C TRP A 126 -13.77 4.33 -6.39
N LEU A 127 -13.20 3.98 -7.56
CA LEU A 127 -13.70 4.49 -8.85
C LEU A 127 -15.15 4.04 -9.14
N GLU A 128 -15.53 2.81 -8.75
CA GLU A 128 -16.89 2.29 -8.86
C GLU A 128 -17.82 3.02 -7.87
N ASP A 129 -17.38 3.23 -6.63
CA ASP A 129 -18.14 3.89 -5.56
C ASP A 129 -18.42 5.39 -5.88
N GLU A 130 -17.50 6.04 -6.61
CA GLU A 130 -17.63 7.44 -7.07
C GLU A 130 -18.26 7.57 -8.47
N ASP A 131 -18.80 6.49 -9.01
CA ASP A 131 -19.45 6.45 -10.34
C ASP A 131 -18.54 6.83 -11.54
N TYR A 132 -17.21 6.81 -11.36
CA TYR A 132 -16.27 7.05 -12.48
C TYR A 132 -16.19 5.87 -13.44
N ILE A 133 -16.46 4.67 -12.96
CA ILE A 133 -16.57 3.43 -13.75
C ILE A 133 -17.83 2.67 -13.33
N ILE A 134 -18.46 1.99 -14.29
CA ILE A 134 -19.70 1.23 -14.04
C ILE A 134 -19.45 0.03 -13.13
N LYS A 135 -18.29 -0.63 -13.27
CA LYS A 135 -17.95 -1.85 -12.54
C LYS A 135 -16.45 -2.04 -12.43
N SER A 136 -16.00 -2.35 -11.23
CA SER A 136 -14.59 -2.62 -10.95
C SER A 136 -14.08 -3.87 -11.68
N PRO A 137 -13.07 -3.73 -12.58
CA PRO A 137 -12.53 -4.85 -13.35
C PRO A 137 -11.77 -5.86 -12.48
N ILE A 138 -11.28 -5.44 -11.30
CA ILE A 138 -10.52 -6.31 -10.40
C ILE A 138 -11.41 -7.19 -9.51
N ARG A 139 -12.71 -6.96 -9.48
CA ARG A 139 -13.66 -7.67 -8.61
C ARG A 139 -13.63 -9.19 -8.79
N ARG A 140 -13.29 -9.67 -10.00
CA ARG A 140 -13.18 -11.11 -10.33
C ARG A 140 -11.79 -11.70 -10.05
N ILE A 141 -10.84 -10.89 -9.56
CA ILE A 141 -9.50 -11.33 -9.19
C ILE A 141 -9.45 -11.54 -7.68
N HIS A 142 -9.60 -12.78 -7.27
CA HIS A 142 -9.65 -13.15 -5.86
C HIS A 142 -8.26 -13.13 -5.21
N LYS A 143 -8.25 -13.18 -3.87
CA LYS A 143 -7.04 -13.25 -3.06
C LYS A 143 -6.13 -14.39 -3.53
N ILE A 144 -4.85 -14.08 -3.69
CA ILE A 144 -3.84 -15.07 -4.08
C ILE A 144 -3.52 -15.95 -2.86
N LYS A 145 -3.67 -17.26 -3.03
CA LYS A 145 -3.35 -18.23 -1.99
C LYS A 145 -1.85 -18.29 -1.77
N THR A 146 -1.42 -18.03 -0.54
CA THR A 146 -0.02 -18.12 -0.11
C THR A 146 0.08 -19.20 0.96
N SER A 147 1.16 -19.99 0.93
CA SER A 147 1.48 -20.90 2.02
C SER A 147 1.88 -20.10 3.25
N LYS A 148 1.39 -20.54 4.42
CA LYS A 148 1.90 -20.04 5.69
C LYS A 148 3.21 -20.77 5.97
N VAL A 149 4.31 -20.04 5.98
CA VAL A 149 5.61 -20.56 6.39
C VAL A 149 5.85 -20.15 7.85
N VAL A 150 6.15 -21.12 8.69
CA VAL A 150 6.61 -20.87 10.06
C VAL A 150 8.00 -20.25 9.95
N ARG A 151 8.16 -19.04 10.46
CA ARG A 151 9.46 -18.38 10.51
C ARG A 151 10.19 -18.89 11.74
N GLU A 152 11.44 -19.29 11.55
CA GLU A 152 12.32 -19.59 12.66
C GLU A 152 12.53 -18.34 13.51
N THR A 153 12.47 -18.50 14.81
CA THR A 153 12.79 -17.48 15.80
C THR A 153 14.14 -17.77 16.44
N TYR A 154 14.78 -16.77 16.98
CA TYR A 154 16.00 -16.96 17.75
C TYR A 154 15.70 -17.81 18.99
N THR A 155 16.55 -18.81 19.24
CA THR A 155 16.54 -19.55 20.52
C THR A 155 17.24 -18.74 21.60
N ASP A 156 17.04 -19.10 22.85
CA ASP A 156 17.68 -18.42 23.98
C ASP A 156 19.22 -18.51 23.89
N GLU A 157 19.75 -19.67 23.45
CA GLU A 157 21.20 -19.85 23.23
C GLU A 157 21.72 -18.94 22.09
N THR A 158 20.92 -18.73 21.05
CA THR A 158 21.30 -17.83 19.96
C THR A 158 21.32 -16.38 20.44
N LEU A 159 20.39 -15.99 21.29
CA LEU A 159 20.36 -14.66 21.91
C LEU A 159 21.57 -14.43 22.83
N GLU A 160 21.98 -15.44 23.64
CA GLU A 160 23.19 -15.33 24.47
C GLU A 160 24.44 -15.20 23.58
N ARG A 161 24.59 -15.98 22.51
CA ARG A 161 25.71 -15.83 21.56
C ARG A 161 25.74 -14.44 20.89
N LEU A 162 24.56 -13.85 20.59
CA LEU A 162 24.48 -12.49 20.07
C LEU A 162 24.98 -11.46 21.10
N ARG A 163 24.64 -11.64 22.38
CA ARG A 163 25.12 -10.80 23.49
C ARG A 163 26.63 -10.91 23.67
N ASP A 164 27.16 -12.13 23.70
CA ASP A 164 28.58 -12.42 23.85
C ASP A 164 29.41 -11.85 22.68
N GLY A 165 28.82 -11.79 21.50
CA GLY A 165 29.43 -11.18 20.31
C GLY A 165 29.39 -9.66 20.28
N CYS A 166 28.73 -8.98 21.23
CA CYS A 166 28.67 -7.53 21.28
C CYS A 166 29.94 -6.92 21.87
N ASN A 167 30.72 -6.23 21.06
CA ASN A 167 31.91 -5.50 21.51
C ASN A 167 31.60 -4.10 22.07
N GLU A 168 30.37 -3.60 21.88
CA GLU A 168 29.97 -2.27 22.26
C GLU A 168 28.73 -2.28 23.16
N LEU A 169 28.75 -1.48 24.22
CA LEU A 169 27.63 -1.35 25.14
C LEU A 169 26.34 -0.88 24.46
N ARG A 170 26.45 -0.11 23.37
CA ARG A 170 25.30 0.31 22.55
C ARG A 170 24.56 -0.87 21.97
N ASP A 171 25.28 -1.78 21.33
CA ASP A 171 24.68 -2.92 20.62
C ASP A 171 24.13 -3.94 21.62
N LEU A 172 24.82 -4.14 22.73
CA LEU A 172 24.35 -4.98 23.83
C LEU A 172 23.04 -4.44 24.44
N ALA A 173 23.00 -3.12 24.77
CA ALA A 173 21.78 -2.49 25.27
C ALA A 173 20.63 -2.52 24.26
N LEU A 174 20.95 -2.40 22.97
CA LEU A 174 19.96 -2.48 21.87
C LEU A 174 19.32 -3.87 21.77
N ILE A 175 20.13 -4.93 21.78
CA ILE A 175 19.65 -6.32 21.73
C ILE A 175 18.80 -6.62 22.95
N ASP A 176 19.25 -6.27 24.15
CA ASP A 176 18.51 -6.51 25.38
C ASP A 176 17.18 -5.74 25.39
N PHE A 177 17.19 -4.49 24.97
CA PHE A 177 15.95 -3.70 24.92
C PHE A 177 14.94 -4.29 23.96
N LEU A 178 15.37 -4.68 22.74
CA LEU A 178 14.48 -5.30 21.74
C LEU A 178 13.94 -6.63 22.21
N THR A 179 14.77 -7.47 22.81
CA THR A 179 14.36 -8.82 23.27
C THR A 179 13.45 -8.76 24.49
N SER A 180 13.73 -7.88 25.44
CA SER A 180 12.97 -7.76 26.66
C SER A 180 11.60 -7.11 26.43
N THR A 181 11.53 -6.07 25.58
CA THR A 181 10.30 -5.29 25.38
C THR A 181 9.45 -5.77 24.20
N GLY A 182 10.04 -6.45 23.23
CA GLY A 182 9.36 -6.83 21.99
C GLY A 182 8.89 -5.64 21.14
N VAL A 183 9.47 -4.46 21.31
CA VAL A 183 9.13 -3.28 20.50
C VAL A 183 9.59 -3.43 19.06
N ARG A 184 8.84 -2.82 18.14
CA ARG A 184 9.26 -2.79 16.74
C ARG A 184 10.40 -1.80 16.55
N VAL A 185 11.29 -2.07 15.58
CA VAL A 185 12.39 -1.14 15.25
C VAL A 185 11.85 0.27 14.97
N GLY A 186 10.72 0.40 14.26
CA GLY A 186 10.10 1.70 13.99
C GLY A 186 9.51 2.41 15.22
N GLU A 187 9.25 1.71 16.31
CA GLU A 187 8.87 2.28 17.62
C GLU A 187 10.12 2.68 18.40
N LEU A 188 11.11 1.79 18.43
CA LEU A 188 12.38 2.02 19.11
C LEU A 188 13.10 3.29 18.64
N VAL A 189 13.19 3.51 17.33
CA VAL A 189 13.89 4.69 16.77
C VAL A 189 13.20 6.01 17.11
N LYS A 190 11.99 5.99 17.62
CA LYS A 190 11.27 7.20 18.04
C LYS A 190 11.47 7.54 19.52
N LEU A 191 11.97 6.58 20.31
CA LEU A 191 12.17 6.79 21.74
C LEU A 191 13.30 7.77 22.03
N ASP A 192 13.05 8.65 22.98
CA ASP A 192 14.03 9.54 23.57
C ASP A 192 14.50 9.02 24.93
N ARG A 193 15.61 9.55 25.44
CA ARG A 193 16.14 9.20 26.76
C ARG A 193 15.13 9.47 27.87
N ALA A 194 14.35 10.55 27.71
CA ALA A 194 13.34 10.98 28.68
C ALA A 194 12.12 10.05 28.76
N ASP A 195 11.86 9.23 27.69
CA ASP A 195 10.73 8.31 27.66
C ASP A 195 10.93 7.08 28.55
N ILE A 196 12.16 6.87 29.06
CA ILE A 196 12.51 5.68 29.83
C ILE A 196 12.31 5.91 31.33
N ASN A 197 11.35 5.20 31.89
CA ASN A 197 11.20 5.12 33.33
C ASN A 197 12.07 3.98 33.88
N PHE A 198 13.25 4.36 34.44
CA PHE A 198 14.18 3.37 35.02
C PHE A 198 13.70 2.81 36.37
N GLU A 199 12.84 3.49 37.10
CA GLU A 199 12.28 3.02 38.37
C GLU A 199 11.33 1.84 38.12
N GLU A 200 10.31 2.07 37.30
CA GLU A 200 9.30 1.08 36.93
C GLU A 200 9.78 0.13 35.82
N ARG A 201 10.92 0.38 35.21
CA ARG A 201 11.46 -0.36 34.07
C ARG A 201 10.47 -0.43 32.91
N SER A 202 9.87 0.71 32.56
CA SER A 202 8.85 0.80 31.54
C SER A 202 9.09 2.00 30.60
N CYS A 203 8.44 1.97 29.45
CA CYS A 203 8.29 3.13 28.58
C CYS A 203 7.01 2.98 27.75
N ILE A 204 6.50 4.11 27.25
CA ILE A 204 5.36 4.16 26.35
C ILE A 204 5.87 4.18 24.92
N VAL A 205 5.33 3.31 24.06
CA VAL A 205 5.66 3.28 22.64
C VAL A 205 4.42 3.50 21.80
N THR A 206 4.57 4.30 20.72
CA THR A 206 3.50 4.60 19.79
C THR A 206 3.62 3.71 18.56
N GLY A 207 2.65 2.83 18.37
CA GLY A 207 2.59 1.87 17.27
C GLY A 207 1.80 2.37 16.05
N LYS A 208 1.44 1.42 15.18
CA LYS A 208 0.64 1.68 13.98
C LYS A 208 -0.74 2.25 14.36
N GLY A 209 -1.14 3.33 13.68
CA GLY A 209 -2.41 4.01 13.91
C GLY A 209 -2.42 4.83 15.20
N SER A 210 -1.25 5.36 15.61
CA SER A 210 -1.07 6.21 16.80
C SER A 210 -1.55 5.53 18.10
N LYS A 211 -1.58 4.21 18.14
CA LYS A 211 -1.93 3.46 19.35
C LYS A 211 -0.72 3.39 20.26
N GLU A 212 -0.89 3.86 21.49
CA GLU A 212 0.12 3.79 22.53
C GLU A 212 -0.04 2.52 23.35
N ARG A 213 1.08 1.97 23.80
CA ARG A 213 1.13 0.90 24.78
C ARG A 213 2.35 1.05 25.67
N GLU A 214 2.19 0.72 26.92
CA GLU A 214 3.30 0.58 27.84
C GLU A 214 4.01 -0.77 27.61
N VAL A 215 5.33 -0.75 27.67
CA VAL A 215 6.19 -1.92 27.58
C VAL A 215 7.17 -1.93 28.72
N TYR A 216 7.55 -3.12 29.16
CA TYR A 216 8.40 -3.32 30.32
C TYR A 216 9.71 -4.00 29.91
N PHE A 217 10.80 -3.65 30.58
CA PHE A 217 12.10 -4.27 30.35
C PHE A 217 12.69 -4.86 31.64
N ASP A 218 13.53 -5.87 31.50
CA ASP A 218 14.12 -6.60 32.61
C ASP A 218 15.27 -5.86 33.28
N ALA A 219 15.78 -6.43 34.37
CA ALA A 219 16.89 -5.85 35.13
C ALA A 219 18.20 -5.78 34.33
N ARG A 220 18.46 -6.78 33.47
CA ARG A 220 19.65 -6.83 32.60
C ARG A 220 19.63 -5.65 31.63
N THR A 221 18.52 -5.42 30.96
CA THR A 221 18.30 -4.29 30.04
C THR A 221 18.50 -2.94 30.77
N LYS A 222 17.97 -2.80 31.99
CA LYS A 222 18.19 -1.59 32.82
C LYS A 222 19.68 -1.31 33.04
N ILE A 223 20.46 -2.33 33.38
CA ILE A 223 21.89 -2.19 33.64
C ILE A 223 22.63 -1.77 32.37
N HIS A 224 22.49 -2.52 31.27
CA HIS A 224 23.21 -2.23 30.04
C HIS A 224 22.77 -0.90 29.39
N LEU A 225 21.51 -0.55 29.49
CA LEU A 225 21.01 0.75 29.00
C LEU A 225 21.61 1.91 29.80
N LYS A 226 21.68 1.81 31.13
CA LYS A 226 22.36 2.81 31.98
C LYS A 226 23.85 2.94 31.68
N GLN A 227 24.55 1.79 31.46
CA GLN A 227 25.95 1.80 31.08
C GLN A 227 26.18 2.47 29.73
N TYR A 228 25.34 2.13 28.72
CA TYR A 228 25.39 2.76 27.41
C TYR A 228 25.16 4.28 27.51
N LEU A 229 24.13 4.71 28.20
CA LEU A 229 23.83 6.13 28.33
C LEU A 229 24.92 6.91 29.09
N ALA A 230 25.59 6.28 30.05
CA ALA A 230 26.68 6.88 30.81
C ALA A 230 27.93 7.17 29.97
N ILE A 231 28.21 6.39 28.95
CA ILE A 231 29.37 6.60 28.05
C ILE A 231 29.06 7.55 26.87
N ARG A 232 27.80 7.96 26.70
CA ARG A 232 27.42 8.88 25.62
C ARG A 232 27.89 10.30 25.93
N ASN A 233 28.59 10.90 24.97
CA ASN A 233 29.12 12.27 25.04
C ASN A 233 28.41 13.22 24.04
N ASP A 234 27.28 12.80 23.46
CA ASP A 234 26.48 13.61 22.54
C ASP A 234 25.27 14.25 23.25
N LYS A 235 24.72 15.30 22.62
CA LYS A 235 23.52 16.01 23.11
C LYS A 235 22.22 15.54 22.46
N ASN A 236 22.27 14.47 21.64
CA ASN A 236 21.08 13.97 20.96
C ASN A 236 20.10 13.34 21.98
N GLU A 237 18.84 13.73 21.93
CA GLU A 237 17.80 13.26 22.85
C GLU A 237 17.42 11.80 22.61
N ALA A 238 17.62 11.29 21.38
CA ALA A 238 17.25 9.92 21.02
C ALA A 238 17.86 8.88 21.95
N LEU A 239 17.09 7.86 22.31
CA LEU A 239 17.53 6.76 23.18
C LEU A 239 18.75 6.06 22.58
N PHE A 240 18.71 5.72 21.29
CA PHE A 240 19.81 5.12 20.55
C PHE A 240 20.23 6.01 19.38
N VAL A 241 21.53 6.15 19.18
CA VAL A 241 22.11 6.95 18.09
C VAL A 241 23.06 6.12 17.23
N SER A 242 23.34 6.60 16.02
CA SER A 242 24.33 6.00 15.12
C SER A 242 25.73 5.99 15.74
N LYS A 243 26.59 5.05 15.29
CA LYS A 243 27.98 4.95 15.79
C LYS A 243 28.90 6.04 15.25
N LYS A 244 28.57 6.64 14.11
CA LYS A 244 29.38 7.65 13.42
C LYS A 244 28.84 9.04 13.67
N LYS A 245 29.76 10.03 13.76
CA LYS A 245 29.39 11.44 13.79
C LYS A 245 28.89 11.91 12.42
N PRO A 246 27.90 12.83 12.37
CA PRO A 246 27.13 13.28 13.52
C PRO A 246 26.25 12.16 14.07
N TYR A 247 26.15 12.03 15.39
CA TYR A 247 25.34 11.00 16.04
C TYR A 247 23.85 11.27 15.76
N GLN A 248 23.29 10.53 14.82
CA GLN A 248 21.90 10.65 14.38
C GLN A 248 21.05 9.54 15.01
N ARG A 249 19.76 9.84 15.11
CA ARG A 249 18.71 8.89 15.49
C ARG A 249 18.62 7.75 14.48
#